data_d93ed93f53f46fc8e510fa11e4a99c23
#
_entry.id   d93ed93f53f46fc8e510fa11e4a99c23
#
_cell.length_a   1.000
_cell.length_b   1.000
_cell.length_c   1.000
_cell.angle_alpha   90.00
_cell.angle_beta   90.00
_cell.angle_gamma   90.00
#
_symmetry.space_group_name_H-M   'P 1'
#
loop_
_entity.id
_entity.type
_entity.pdbx_description
1 polymer ?
#
loop_
_entity_poly.entity_id
_entity_poly.type
_entity_poly.pdbx_seq_one_letter_code
_entity_poly.pdbx_strand_id
1 'polypeptide(L)'
;MKDIASYMQCLYFARYDARTLSNMLVEECNQLYEYKPADDATAFVLSIKQKKKVNVLFGPPKKMEDTEPMIRMFFAEEGIHVVSGGSTSRMVAEYLDTKVIPSMQQTDHDIPPISTIAGVDLTTEGVVTMNRVAQYAEDHIQNNVCYEQWSTKQDGASLISRLLFEEATDIHIFVGTAINPAHQNPELAVSFNRSEER
;
A
#
# COMPACT_ATOMS: atom_id res chain seq x y z
N MET A 1 33.04 -12.94 -15.51
CA MET A 1 32.24 -11.71 -15.48
C MET A 1 30.79 -12.13 -15.77
N LYS A 2 29.90 -12.06 -14.78
CA LYS A 2 28.47 -12.29 -15.08
C LYS A 2 28.05 -11.17 -16.04
N ASP A 3 27.39 -11.54 -17.11
CA ASP A 3 26.87 -10.57 -18.07
C ASP A 3 25.79 -9.73 -17.39
N ILE A 4 26.02 -8.45 -17.22
CA ILE A 4 25.09 -7.48 -16.58
C ILE A 4 23.73 -7.55 -17.29
N ALA A 5 23.70 -7.71 -18.61
CA ALA A 5 22.44 -7.80 -19.35
C ALA A 5 21.64 -9.04 -18.93
N SER A 6 22.28 -10.20 -18.78
CA SER A 6 21.63 -11.42 -18.32
C SER A 6 21.14 -11.29 -16.87
N TYR A 7 21.91 -10.64 -16.01
CA TYR A 7 21.51 -10.35 -14.62
C TYR A 7 20.26 -9.45 -14.59
N MET A 8 20.29 -8.34 -15.30
CA MET A 8 19.14 -7.43 -15.40
C MET A 8 17.91 -8.09 -16.00
N GLN A 9 18.10 -8.97 -16.98
CA GLN A 9 17.00 -9.73 -17.59
C GLN A 9 16.34 -10.68 -16.58
N CYS A 10 17.11 -11.37 -15.75
CA CYS A 10 16.58 -12.22 -14.67
C CYS A 10 15.75 -11.39 -13.68
N LEU A 11 16.25 -10.22 -13.25
CA LEU A 11 15.55 -9.33 -12.35
C LEU A 11 14.25 -8.78 -12.95
N TYR A 12 14.28 -8.44 -14.24
CA TYR A 12 13.09 -7.99 -14.96
C TYR A 12 12.01 -9.09 -15.02
N PHE A 13 12.38 -10.33 -15.30
CA PHE A 13 11.45 -11.46 -15.30
C PHE A 13 10.91 -11.80 -13.90
N ALA A 14 11.67 -11.49 -12.84
CA ALA A 14 11.21 -11.59 -11.45
C ALA A 14 10.21 -10.46 -11.08
N ARG A 15 9.90 -9.55 -12.00
CA ARG A 15 8.95 -8.44 -11.88
C ARG A 15 9.30 -7.40 -10.82
N TYR A 16 10.58 -7.22 -10.55
CA TYR A 16 11.00 -6.09 -9.71
C TYR A 16 10.65 -4.75 -10.36
N ASP A 17 10.27 -3.78 -9.55
CA ASP A 17 9.99 -2.42 -10.01
C ASP A 17 11.27 -1.68 -10.46
N ALA A 18 11.11 -0.54 -11.15
CA ALA A 18 12.23 0.21 -11.71
C ALA A 18 13.21 0.69 -10.64
N ARG A 19 12.72 1.05 -9.45
CA ARG A 19 13.56 1.51 -8.34
C ARG A 19 14.40 0.37 -7.78
N THR A 20 13.78 -0.77 -7.52
CA THR A 20 14.45 -1.96 -7.02
C THR A 20 15.50 -2.45 -8.03
N LEU A 21 15.15 -2.49 -9.33
CA LEU A 21 16.11 -2.82 -10.40
C LEU A 21 17.32 -1.86 -10.41
N SER A 22 17.08 -0.57 -10.26
CA SER A 22 18.16 0.43 -10.23
C SER A 22 19.08 0.23 -9.01
N ASN A 23 18.49 0.02 -7.82
CA ASN A 23 19.25 -0.22 -6.60
C ASN A 23 20.07 -1.51 -6.67
N MET A 24 19.48 -2.61 -7.17
CA MET A 24 20.17 -3.89 -7.32
C MET A 24 21.31 -3.79 -8.33
N LEU A 25 21.17 -3.02 -9.40
CA LEU A 25 22.24 -2.79 -10.36
C LEU A 25 23.40 -2.01 -9.74
N VAL A 26 23.12 -0.95 -8.98
CA VAL A 26 24.16 -0.18 -8.27
C VAL A 26 24.87 -1.05 -7.25
N GLU A 27 24.11 -1.87 -6.50
CA GLU A 27 24.69 -2.76 -5.51
C GLU A 27 25.58 -3.85 -6.14
N GLU A 28 25.17 -4.45 -7.25
CA GLU A 28 26.03 -5.40 -8.00
C GLU A 28 27.30 -4.72 -8.50
N CYS A 29 27.20 -3.49 -8.97
CA CYS A 29 28.39 -2.69 -9.36
C CYS A 29 29.32 -2.47 -8.15
N ASN A 30 28.80 -2.07 -7.01
CA ASN A 30 29.58 -1.87 -5.79
C ASN A 30 30.30 -3.15 -5.35
N GLN A 31 29.62 -4.29 -5.40
CA GLN A 31 30.22 -5.61 -5.07
C GLN A 31 31.34 -5.98 -6.04
N LEU A 32 31.14 -5.76 -7.34
CA LEU A 32 32.17 -6.02 -8.35
C LEU A 32 33.43 -5.17 -8.16
N TYR A 33 33.28 -3.98 -7.63
CA TYR A 33 34.39 -3.05 -7.28
C TYR A 33 34.86 -3.18 -5.82
N GLU A 34 34.43 -4.22 -5.11
CA GLU A 34 34.78 -4.44 -3.71
C GLU A 34 34.47 -3.20 -2.84
N TYR A 35 33.37 -2.49 -3.14
CA TYR A 35 32.93 -1.23 -2.51
C TYR A 35 33.98 -0.10 -2.60
N LYS A 36 34.85 -0.14 -3.61
CA LYS A 36 35.85 0.89 -3.90
C LYS A 36 35.79 1.28 -5.38
N PRO A 37 34.69 1.86 -5.87
CA PRO A 37 34.60 2.25 -7.26
C PRO A 37 35.69 3.26 -7.62
N ALA A 38 36.30 3.08 -8.77
CA ALA A 38 37.36 3.99 -9.26
C ALA A 38 36.78 5.28 -9.84
N ASP A 39 35.50 5.30 -10.17
CA ASP A 39 34.78 6.44 -10.78
C ASP A 39 33.29 6.37 -10.41
N ASP A 40 32.55 7.44 -10.68
CA ASP A 40 31.11 7.54 -10.46
C ASP A 40 30.34 6.55 -11.34
N ALA A 41 29.32 5.89 -10.75
CA ALA A 41 28.42 5.01 -11.45
C ALA A 41 26.98 5.46 -11.26
N THR A 42 26.22 5.60 -12.36
CA THR A 42 24.80 5.96 -12.32
C THR A 42 23.98 4.88 -13.00
N ALA A 43 22.96 4.37 -12.30
CA ALA A 43 21.98 3.47 -12.86
C ALA A 43 20.66 4.20 -13.07
N PHE A 44 20.09 4.08 -14.28
CA PHE A 44 18.78 4.62 -14.62
C PHE A 44 17.90 3.54 -15.21
N VAL A 45 16.72 3.33 -14.64
CA VAL A 45 15.72 2.37 -15.11
C VAL A 45 14.42 3.10 -15.39
N LEU A 46 13.93 2.98 -16.63
CA LEU A 46 12.65 3.54 -17.06
C LEU A 46 11.62 2.42 -17.21
N SER A 47 10.52 2.48 -16.45
CA SER A 47 9.39 1.59 -16.57
C SER A 47 8.20 2.32 -17.19
N ILE A 48 7.65 1.77 -18.28
CA ILE A 48 6.43 2.27 -18.91
C ILE A 48 5.27 1.37 -18.45
N LYS A 49 4.31 1.95 -17.75
CA LYS A 49 3.12 1.26 -17.24
C LYS A 49 1.86 1.84 -17.85
N GLN A 50 0.82 1.02 -17.98
CA GLN A 50 -0.53 1.52 -18.25
C GLN A 50 -1.02 2.31 -17.04
N LYS A 51 -1.82 3.36 -17.31
CA LYS A 51 -2.41 4.16 -16.24
C LYS A 51 -3.32 3.29 -15.37
N LYS A 52 -3.07 3.30 -14.06
CA LYS A 52 -3.81 2.55 -13.06
C LYS A 52 -4.05 3.42 -11.84
N LYS A 53 -5.30 3.85 -11.66
CA LYS A 53 -5.72 4.62 -10.48
C LYS A 53 -6.06 3.67 -9.35
N VAL A 54 -5.63 4.00 -8.14
CA VAL A 54 -5.99 3.31 -6.90
C VAL A 54 -6.56 4.31 -5.92
N ASN A 55 -7.79 4.07 -5.51
CA ASN A 55 -8.52 4.91 -4.57
C ASN A 55 -8.62 4.17 -3.24
N VAL A 56 -8.15 4.78 -2.16
CA VAL A 56 -8.17 4.20 -0.81
C VAL A 56 -9.09 5.02 0.08
N LEU A 57 -10.11 4.40 0.64
CA LEU A 57 -11.00 4.99 1.63
C LEU A 57 -10.64 4.44 3.02
N PHE A 58 -10.28 5.33 3.94
CA PHE A 58 -9.83 4.97 5.27
C PHE A 58 -10.44 5.88 6.34
N GLY A 59 -11.14 5.29 7.29
CA GLY A 59 -11.83 5.97 8.38
C GLY A 59 -13.18 6.57 7.99
N PRO A 60 -14.15 6.63 8.93
CA PRO A 60 -15.39 7.33 8.74
C PRO A 60 -15.21 8.87 8.91
N PRO A 61 -16.07 9.68 8.29
CA PRO A 61 -16.06 11.13 8.49
C PRO A 61 -16.48 11.50 9.92
N LYS A 62 -16.06 12.67 10.40
CA LYS A 62 -16.39 13.16 11.75
C LYS A 62 -17.89 13.38 11.94
N LYS A 63 -18.58 13.82 10.88
CA LYS A 63 -20.02 14.09 10.88
C LYS A 63 -20.73 13.06 10.02
N MET A 64 -21.84 12.52 10.51
CA MET A 64 -22.64 11.53 9.74
C MET A 64 -23.19 12.12 8.43
N GLU A 65 -23.46 13.42 8.38
CA GLU A 65 -23.95 14.11 7.17
C GLU A 65 -22.93 14.09 6.02
N ASP A 66 -21.62 13.94 6.32
CA ASP A 66 -20.54 13.88 5.33
C ASP A 66 -20.33 12.46 4.78
N THR A 67 -21.00 11.45 5.32
CA THR A 67 -20.82 10.04 4.96
C THR A 67 -21.14 9.76 3.49
N GLU A 68 -22.36 10.12 3.08
CA GLU A 68 -22.82 9.89 1.70
C GLU A 68 -22.01 10.71 0.68
N PRO A 69 -21.74 12.02 0.89
CA PRO A 69 -20.87 12.78 0.02
C PRO A 69 -19.47 12.17 -0.15
N MET A 70 -18.85 11.71 0.94
CA MET A 70 -17.53 11.12 0.91
C MET A 70 -17.50 9.81 0.13
N ILE A 71 -18.46 8.91 0.35
CA ILE A 71 -18.57 7.64 -0.38
C ILE A 71 -18.86 7.89 -1.85
N ARG A 72 -19.75 8.84 -2.16
CA ARG A 72 -20.08 9.22 -3.55
C ARG A 72 -18.84 9.77 -4.28
N MET A 73 -18.03 10.61 -3.64
CA MET A 73 -16.78 11.10 -4.21
C MET A 73 -15.80 9.95 -4.44
N PHE A 74 -15.68 9.02 -3.50
CA PHE A 74 -14.81 7.85 -3.61
C PHE A 74 -15.19 6.98 -4.80
N PHE A 75 -16.47 6.64 -5.00
CA PHE A 75 -16.93 5.83 -6.14
C PHE A 75 -17.08 6.61 -7.45
N ALA A 76 -17.01 7.94 -7.43
CA ALA A 76 -16.95 8.74 -8.66
C ALA A 76 -15.58 8.65 -9.35
N GLU A 77 -14.54 8.27 -8.63
CA GLU A 77 -13.23 8.04 -9.21
C GLU A 77 -13.20 6.68 -9.92
N GLU A 78 -12.60 6.67 -11.12
CA GLU A 78 -12.33 5.42 -11.83
C GLU A 78 -11.14 4.68 -11.22
N GLY A 79 -11.08 3.36 -11.38
CA GLY A 79 -9.93 2.54 -10.97
C GLY A 79 -10.26 1.55 -9.88
N ILE A 80 -9.24 1.13 -9.15
CA ILE A 80 -9.36 0.16 -8.06
C ILE A 80 -9.84 0.87 -6.79
N HIS A 81 -10.84 0.30 -6.14
CA HIS A 81 -11.39 0.80 -4.88
C HIS A 81 -10.99 -0.09 -3.71
N VAL A 82 -10.22 0.50 -2.79
CA VAL A 82 -9.76 -0.15 -1.56
C VAL A 82 -10.44 0.50 -0.36
N VAL A 83 -11.06 -0.30 0.47
CA VAL A 83 -11.70 0.14 1.72
C VAL A 83 -10.96 -0.46 2.90
N SER A 84 -10.44 0.37 3.81
CA SER A 84 -9.71 -0.07 4.99
C SER A 84 -10.37 0.42 6.27
N GLY A 85 -10.71 -0.52 7.15
CA GLY A 85 -11.32 -0.27 8.45
C GLY A 85 -12.71 -0.87 8.61
N GLY A 86 -12.93 -1.57 9.74
CA GLY A 86 -14.20 -2.24 10.00
C GLY A 86 -15.41 -1.30 10.03
N SER A 87 -15.27 -0.10 10.61
CA SER A 87 -16.32 0.94 10.60
C SER A 87 -16.54 1.50 9.20
N THR A 88 -15.45 1.73 8.45
CA THR A 88 -15.48 2.22 7.08
C THR A 88 -16.15 1.19 6.16
N SER A 89 -15.80 -0.08 6.33
CA SER A 89 -16.38 -1.20 5.56
C SER A 89 -17.89 -1.33 5.77
N ARG A 90 -18.36 -1.19 7.00
CA ARG A 90 -19.80 -1.19 7.29
C ARG A 90 -20.53 -0.02 6.63
N MET A 91 -19.97 1.18 6.78
CA MET A 91 -20.50 2.41 6.17
C MET A 91 -20.62 2.27 4.64
N VAL A 92 -19.60 1.71 3.98
CA VAL A 92 -19.62 1.48 2.54
C VAL A 92 -20.62 0.37 2.15
N ALA A 93 -20.68 -0.72 2.92
CA ALA A 93 -21.62 -1.80 2.68
C ALA A 93 -23.08 -1.34 2.81
N GLU A 94 -23.39 -0.51 3.81
CA GLU A 94 -24.71 0.11 3.98
C GLU A 94 -25.06 1.02 2.79
N TYR A 95 -24.14 1.85 2.33
CA TYR A 95 -24.34 2.70 1.18
C TYR A 95 -24.62 1.93 -0.11
N LEU A 96 -23.94 0.79 -0.31
CA LEU A 96 -24.10 -0.08 -1.49
C LEU A 96 -25.25 -1.11 -1.35
N ASP A 97 -26.03 -1.06 -0.26
CA ASP A 97 -27.07 -2.05 0.08
C ASP A 97 -26.56 -3.49 0.01
N THR A 98 -25.38 -3.74 0.60
CA THR A 98 -24.70 -5.04 0.62
C THR A 98 -24.18 -5.37 2.03
N LYS A 99 -23.40 -6.44 2.13
CA LYS A 99 -22.85 -6.91 3.41
C LYS A 99 -21.33 -7.05 3.35
N VAL A 100 -20.69 -6.84 4.49
CA VAL A 100 -19.27 -7.19 4.69
C VAL A 100 -19.19 -8.70 4.97
N ILE A 101 -18.47 -9.43 4.13
CA ILE A 101 -18.27 -10.88 4.27
C ILE A 101 -16.78 -11.10 4.67
N PRO A 102 -16.50 -11.46 5.93
CA PRO A 102 -15.14 -11.75 6.36
C PRO A 102 -14.60 -13.01 5.66
N SER A 103 -13.34 -12.98 5.27
CA SER A 103 -12.64 -14.18 4.81
C SER A 103 -12.36 -15.11 5.99
N MET A 104 -12.56 -16.42 5.79
CA MET A 104 -12.16 -17.42 6.77
C MET A 104 -10.66 -17.74 6.74
N GLN A 105 -9.94 -17.27 5.72
CA GLN A 105 -8.52 -17.52 5.58
C GLN A 105 -7.74 -16.36 6.20
N GLN A 106 -7.12 -16.63 7.33
CA GLN A 106 -6.11 -15.77 7.91
C GLN A 106 -4.76 -16.13 7.29
N THR A 107 -4.19 -15.20 6.52
CA THR A 107 -2.95 -15.41 5.77
C THR A 107 -1.71 -14.95 6.54
N ASP A 108 -1.89 -14.13 7.56
CA ASP A 108 -0.83 -13.66 8.46
C ASP A 108 -1.38 -13.60 9.90
N HIS A 109 -0.52 -13.91 10.90
CA HIS A 109 -0.94 -13.95 12.30
C HIS A 109 -1.15 -12.55 12.90
N ASP A 110 -0.37 -11.57 12.42
CA ASP A 110 -0.34 -10.20 12.95
C ASP A 110 -1.27 -9.25 12.17
N ILE A 111 -1.67 -9.63 10.96
CA ILE A 111 -2.56 -8.84 10.11
C ILE A 111 -3.95 -9.49 10.09
N PRO A 112 -5.00 -8.73 10.44
CA PRO A 112 -6.37 -9.24 10.38
C PRO A 112 -6.76 -9.73 8.98
N PRO A 113 -7.70 -10.70 8.87
CA PRO A 113 -8.13 -11.23 7.60
C PRO A 113 -8.81 -10.15 6.74
N ILE A 114 -8.71 -10.31 5.44
CA ILE A 114 -9.43 -9.46 4.49
C ILE A 114 -10.93 -9.77 4.51
N SER A 115 -11.73 -8.84 4.02
CA SER A 115 -13.18 -9.01 3.85
C SER A 115 -13.57 -8.75 2.39
N THR A 116 -14.77 -9.09 2.02
CA THR A 116 -15.34 -8.80 0.70
C THR A 116 -16.59 -7.96 0.84
N ILE A 117 -16.71 -6.93 0.02
CA ILE A 117 -17.93 -6.12 -0.17
C ILE A 117 -18.22 -6.12 -1.67
N ALA A 118 -19.45 -6.44 -2.06
CA ALA A 118 -19.82 -6.38 -3.47
C ALA A 118 -19.67 -4.94 -3.99
N GLY A 119 -18.92 -4.76 -5.09
CA GLY A 119 -18.62 -3.43 -5.65
C GLY A 119 -17.33 -2.76 -5.09
N VAL A 120 -16.57 -3.46 -4.27
CA VAL A 120 -15.25 -3.01 -3.76
C VAL A 120 -14.20 -4.05 -4.11
N ASP A 121 -13.04 -3.61 -4.63
CA ASP A 121 -12.00 -4.52 -5.10
C ASP A 121 -11.19 -5.15 -3.97
N LEU A 122 -10.91 -4.39 -2.90
CA LEU A 122 -10.21 -4.88 -1.72
C LEU A 122 -10.77 -4.25 -0.46
N THR A 123 -11.10 -5.09 0.52
CA THR A 123 -11.55 -4.64 1.84
C THR A 123 -10.68 -5.24 2.93
N THR A 124 -10.14 -4.39 3.80
CA THR A 124 -9.25 -4.81 4.89
C THR A 124 -9.70 -4.25 6.22
N GLU A 125 -9.20 -4.81 7.31
CA GLU A 125 -9.28 -4.18 8.61
C GLU A 125 -8.45 -2.87 8.64
N GLY A 126 -8.68 -2.04 9.68
CA GLY A 126 -8.24 -0.65 9.68
C GLY A 126 -6.82 -0.40 10.14
N VAL A 127 -6.68 0.05 11.40
CA VAL A 127 -5.47 0.69 11.91
C VAL A 127 -4.23 -0.19 11.84
N VAL A 128 -4.34 -1.47 12.20
CA VAL A 128 -3.20 -2.41 12.17
C VAL A 128 -2.69 -2.58 10.74
N THR A 129 -3.61 -2.82 9.80
CA THR A 129 -3.26 -2.97 8.37
C THR A 129 -2.59 -1.72 7.81
N MET A 130 -3.19 -0.53 8.04
CA MET A 130 -2.65 0.72 7.50
C MET A 130 -1.33 1.14 8.15
N ASN A 131 -1.12 0.85 9.42
CA ASN A 131 0.19 1.06 10.06
C ASN A 131 1.27 0.16 9.46
N ARG A 132 0.94 -1.10 9.15
CA ARG A 132 1.88 -1.99 8.46
C ARG A 132 2.18 -1.49 7.03
N VAL A 133 1.17 -0.99 6.30
CA VAL A 133 1.38 -0.34 4.99
C VAL A 133 2.29 0.88 5.11
N ALA A 134 2.11 1.71 6.14
CA ALA A 134 2.98 2.86 6.39
C ALA A 134 4.44 2.46 6.65
N GLN A 135 4.67 1.41 7.45
CA GLN A 135 6.01 0.86 7.68
C GLN A 135 6.66 0.37 6.38
N TYR A 136 5.89 -0.36 5.56
CA TYR A 136 6.38 -0.81 4.25
C TYR A 136 6.64 0.35 3.28
N ALA A 137 5.84 1.43 3.35
CA ALA A 137 6.06 2.63 2.56
C ALA A 137 7.36 3.36 2.94
N GLU A 138 7.63 3.50 4.24
CA GLU A 138 8.87 4.09 4.74
C GLU A 138 10.08 3.29 4.28
N ASP A 139 10.06 1.96 4.45
CA ASP A 139 11.12 1.09 3.96
C ASP A 139 11.28 1.16 2.45
N HIS A 140 10.17 1.13 1.70
CA HIS A 140 10.18 1.23 0.24
C HIS A 140 10.80 2.54 -0.26
N ILE A 141 10.53 3.66 0.42
CA ILE A 141 11.12 4.96 0.07
C ILE A 141 12.62 5.00 0.40
N GLN A 142 13.08 4.29 1.42
CA GLN A 142 14.49 4.24 1.82
C GLN A 142 15.27 3.19 1.03
N ASN A 143 15.33 1.98 1.54
CA ASN A 143 16.21 0.92 1.05
C ASN A 143 15.48 -0.31 0.52
N ASN A 144 14.15 -0.37 0.71
CA ASN A 144 13.29 -1.49 0.31
C ASN A 144 13.75 -2.87 0.84
N VAL A 145 14.28 -2.91 2.05
CA VAL A 145 14.81 -4.13 2.68
C VAL A 145 13.69 -5.15 2.96
N CYS A 146 12.49 -4.62 3.25
CA CYS A 146 11.31 -5.44 3.55
C CYS A 146 10.56 -5.91 2.29
N TYR A 147 11.11 -5.73 1.08
CA TYR A 147 10.43 -6.07 -0.18
C TYR A 147 9.84 -7.48 -0.18
N GLU A 148 10.61 -8.50 0.19
CA GLU A 148 10.14 -9.89 0.20
C GLU A 148 9.03 -10.15 1.23
N GLN A 149 8.95 -9.33 2.29
CA GLN A 149 7.95 -9.50 3.34
C GLN A 149 6.54 -9.15 2.87
N TRP A 150 6.40 -8.25 1.89
CA TRP A 150 5.09 -7.82 1.41
C TRP A 150 4.83 -8.17 -0.06
N SER A 151 5.85 -8.33 -0.90
CA SER A 151 5.66 -8.54 -2.33
C SER A 151 4.97 -9.88 -2.68
N THR A 152 5.12 -10.90 -1.84
CA THR A 152 4.60 -12.25 -2.10
C THR A 152 3.43 -12.66 -1.20
N LYS A 153 3.26 -12.02 -0.05
CA LYS A 153 2.21 -12.34 0.90
C LYS A 153 0.82 -11.92 0.41
N GLN A 154 -0.23 -12.57 0.96
CA GLN A 154 -1.62 -12.35 0.59
C GLN A 154 -2.46 -11.70 1.72
N ASP A 155 -1.82 -11.17 2.76
CA ASP A 155 -2.49 -10.39 3.79
C ASP A 155 -2.89 -8.99 3.29
N GLY A 156 -3.79 -8.34 4.02
CA GLY A 156 -4.35 -7.04 3.61
C GLY A 156 -3.29 -5.93 3.44
N ALA A 157 -2.26 -5.90 4.30
CA ALA A 157 -1.21 -4.89 4.21
C ALA A 157 -0.33 -5.10 2.97
N SER A 158 0.02 -6.35 2.69
CA SER A 158 0.81 -6.73 1.52
C SER A 158 0.07 -6.46 0.21
N LEU A 159 -1.23 -6.76 0.16
CA LEU A 159 -2.08 -6.47 -1.00
C LEU A 159 -2.17 -4.98 -1.28
N ILE A 160 -2.42 -4.15 -0.25
CA ILE A 160 -2.45 -2.68 -0.39
C ILE A 160 -1.07 -2.17 -0.83
N SER A 161 0.01 -2.65 -0.23
CA SER A 161 1.37 -2.21 -0.56
C SER A 161 1.72 -2.49 -2.03
N ARG A 162 1.40 -3.68 -2.55
CA ARG A 162 1.59 -3.97 -3.98
C ARG A 162 0.78 -3.05 -4.88
N LEU A 163 -0.49 -2.83 -4.55
CA LEU A 163 -1.34 -1.91 -5.30
C LEU A 163 -0.73 -0.51 -5.34
N LEU A 164 -0.28 0.02 -4.20
CA LEU A 164 0.21 1.39 -4.08
C LEU A 164 1.64 1.58 -4.64
N PHE A 165 2.55 0.63 -4.37
CA PHE A 165 3.97 0.84 -4.67
C PHE A 165 4.38 0.28 -6.04
N GLU A 166 3.74 -0.82 -6.49
CA GLU A 166 4.12 -1.47 -7.75
C GLU A 166 3.15 -1.20 -8.88
N GLU A 167 1.84 -1.12 -8.60
CA GLU A 167 0.84 -1.12 -9.65
C GLU A 167 0.30 0.28 -9.97
N ALA A 168 0.02 1.09 -8.94
CA ALA A 168 -0.58 2.40 -9.11
C ALA A 168 0.32 3.36 -9.90
N THR A 169 -0.32 4.17 -10.75
CA THR A 169 0.28 5.38 -11.34
C THR A 169 -0.30 6.65 -10.73
N ASP A 170 -1.51 6.54 -10.19
CA ASP A 170 -2.21 7.62 -9.51
C ASP A 170 -2.86 7.05 -8.24
N ILE A 171 -2.68 7.73 -7.12
CA ILE A 171 -3.19 7.31 -5.82
C ILE A 171 -4.05 8.42 -5.25
N HIS A 172 -5.32 8.10 -4.96
CA HIS A 172 -6.24 8.98 -4.25
C HIS A 172 -6.55 8.40 -2.88
N ILE A 173 -6.34 9.17 -1.82
CA ILE A 173 -6.60 8.74 -0.46
C ILE A 173 -7.72 9.59 0.12
N PHE A 174 -8.83 8.95 0.48
CA PHE A 174 -9.98 9.52 1.15
C PHE A 174 -9.88 9.18 2.63
N VAL A 175 -9.64 10.17 3.47
CA VAL A 175 -9.44 9.98 4.91
C VAL A 175 -10.58 10.58 5.69
N GLY A 176 -11.32 9.73 6.39
CA GLY A 176 -12.28 10.19 7.38
C GLY A 176 -11.57 10.56 8.69
N THR A 177 -12.02 11.60 9.33
CA THR A 177 -11.40 12.19 10.53
C THR A 177 -12.17 11.92 11.83
N ALA A 178 -13.08 10.93 11.84
CA ALA A 178 -13.75 10.52 13.07
C ALA A 178 -12.75 9.87 14.02
N ILE A 179 -12.73 10.34 15.26
CA ILE A 179 -11.90 9.79 16.33
C ILE A 179 -12.59 8.52 16.86
N ASN A 180 -11.90 7.38 16.78
CA ASN A 180 -12.33 6.17 17.47
C ASN A 180 -11.52 6.01 18.77
N PRO A 181 -12.14 6.16 19.95
CA PRO A 181 -11.43 6.03 21.22
C PRO A 181 -10.74 4.68 21.42
N ALA A 182 -11.25 3.62 20.78
CA ALA A 182 -10.67 2.27 20.85
C ALA A 182 -9.32 2.12 20.10
N HIS A 183 -8.95 3.07 19.26
CA HIS A 183 -7.73 3.04 18.45
C HIS A 183 -6.73 4.15 18.82
N GLN A 184 -6.88 4.76 19.99
CA GLN A 184 -5.94 5.76 20.52
C GLN A 184 -4.71 5.06 21.13
N ASN A 185 -3.86 4.48 20.28
CA ASN A 185 -2.54 4.03 20.71
C ASN A 185 -1.49 5.03 20.23
N PRO A 186 -0.78 5.75 21.14
CA PRO A 186 0.21 6.76 20.76
C PRO A 186 1.46 6.18 20.08
N GLU A 187 1.66 4.86 20.10
CA GLU A 187 2.79 4.18 19.46
C GLU A 187 2.55 3.87 17.96
N LEU A 188 1.33 4.10 17.46
CA LEU A 188 1.02 3.85 16.07
C LEU A 188 1.35 5.05 15.19
N ALA A 189 2.07 4.84 14.08
CA ALA A 189 2.46 5.88 13.12
C ALA A 189 1.25 6.60 12.50
N VAL A 190 0.14 5.89 12.30
CA VAL A 190 -1.15 6.43 11.90
C VAL A 190 -2.02 6.59 13.14
N SER A 191 -1.87 7.69 13.85
CA SER A 191 -2.78 8.07 14.92
C SER A 191 -3.60 9.30 14.51
N PHE A 192 -4.91 9.24 14.63
CA PHE A 192 -5.82 10.35 14.31
C PHE A 192 -5.77 11.52 15.32
N ASN A 193 -4.77 11.56 16.19
CA ASN A 193 -4.67 12.49 17.30
C ASN A 193 -3.64 13.63 17.11
N ARG A 194 -3.20 13.94 15.89
CA ARG A 194 -2.32 15.07 15.63
C ARG A 194 -3.01 16.16 14.85
N SER A 195 -3.97 16.81 15.47
CA SER A 195 -4.32 18.20 15.14
C SER A 195 -5.30 18.73 16.18
N GLU A 196 -4.78 19.53 17.05
CA GLU A 196 -5.39 20.74 17.61
C GLU A 196 -4.63 21.12 18.88
N GLU A 197 -3.39 21.58 18.67
CA GLU A 197 -2.74 22.55 19.55
C GLU A 197 -1.73 23.33 18.71
N ARG A 198 -2.27 24.36 18.01
CA ARG A 198 -1.56 25.61 17.69
C ARG A 198 -2.56 26.70 17.37
#